data_6eb45005af09bf3ba0220e94f4aad87a
#
_entry.id   6eb45005af09bf3ba0220e94f4aad87a
#
_cell.length_a   1.000
_cell.length_b   1.000
_cell.length_c   1.000
_cell.angle_alpha   90.00
_cell.angle_beta   90.00
_cell.angle_gamma   90.00
#
_symmetry.space_group_name_H-M   'P 1'
#
loop_
_entity.id
_entity.type
_entity.pdbx_description
1 polymer ?
#
loop_
_entity_poly.entity_id
_entity_poly.type
_entity_poly.pdbx_seq_one_letter_code
_entity_poly.pdbx_strand_id
1 'polypeptide(L)'
;VLPEQFELGFEEVPVKTKDNQNQKAKEMMKRPEGTASFGWKEDDHYLTVSTEQFSYTYNKFTGLFEEMCYANQNLLDRPMELNIWRAPTDNDRNIKNTWMRAQYDRTVTRAYETTAKEENGCVEIETSYSISSPALQRIFAGVIKWTIYSDGTTDVHVEAKKDPVFPVLPRFGLRLFLPESFAELTYCGLGPVESYVDKHQASYHGVFHSTPAEQQEDYIRPQENSSHYNCKHMSISDGDVKLTFTHPDGFSFNASKYTQEELAAKRHNFELEECGQH
;
A
#
# COMPACT_ATOMS: atom_id res chain seq x y z
N VAL A 1 9.29 -22.63 35.87
CA VAL A 1 7.87 -22.84 36.22
C VAL A 1 7.14 -21.59 35.76
N LEU A 2 6.14 -21.73 34.88
CA LEU A 2 5.33 -20.61 34.41
C LEU A 2 4.39 -20.14 35.53
N PRO A 3 4.06 -18.83 35.59
CA PRO A 3 3.07 -18.32 36.52
C PRO A 3 1.72 -19.03 36.38
N GLU A 4 0.93 -19.05 37.45
CA GLU A 4 -0.45 -19.52 37.41
C GLU A 4 -1.24 -18.65 36.40
N GLN A 5 -2.09 -19.27 35.56
CA GLN A 5 -2.86 -18.63 34.50
C GLN A 5 -2.01 -18.03 33.35
N PHE A 6 -0.76 -18.50 33.19
CA PHE A 6 0.02 -18.11 32.01
C PHE A 6 -0.62 -18.67 30.75
N GLU A 7 -0.92 -17.79 29.80
CA GLU A 7 -1.48 -18.17 28.50
C GLU A 7 -0.41 -18.91 27.68
N LEU A 8 -0.67 -20.17 27.33
CA LEU A 8 0.23 -20.99 26.51
C LEU A 8 -0.05 -20.85 25.03
N GLY A 9 -1.23 -20.38 24.67
CA GLY A 9 -1.69 -20.19 23.30
C GLY A 9 -3.17 -19.94 23.25
N PHE A 10 -3.66 -19.55 22.08
CA PHE A 10 -5.08 -19.35 21.83
C PHE A 10 -5.44 -19.90 20.44
N GLU A 11 -6.73 -20.10 20.21
CA GLU A 11 -7.28 -20.42 18.91
C GLU A 11 -8.53 -19.58 18.66
N GLU A 12 -8.66 -19.06 17.44
CA GLU A 12 -9.79 -18.26 17.02
C GLU A 12 -10.85 -19.17 16.39
N VAL A 13 -12.02 -19.23 16.99
CA VAL A 13 -13.13 -20.03 16.49
C VAL A 13 -14.19 -19.10 15.87
N PRO A 14 -14.45 -19.19 14.55
CA PRO A 14 -15.46 -18.37 13.91
C PRO A 14 -16.87 -18.78 14.38
N VAL A 15 -17.56 -17.86 15.02
CA VAL A 15 -18.97 -18.02 15.38
C VAL A 15 -19.82 -17.44 14.26
N LYS A 16 -20.86 -18.15 13.82
CA LYS A 16 -21.82 -17.66 12.82
C LYS A 16 -22.65 -16.49 13.39
N THR A 17 -22.04 -15.35 13.51
CA THR A 17 -22.69 -14.07 13.78
C THR A 17 -22.85 -13.28 12.50
N LYS A 18 -23.72 -12.25 12.52
CA LYS A 18 -23.75 -11.29 11.42
C LYS A 18 -22.35 -10.73 11.22
N ASP A 19 -21.81 -10.88 10.02
CA ASP A 19 -20.49 -10.40 9.66
C ASP A 19 -20.49 -8.86 9.54
N ASN A 20 -20.52 -8.20 10.69
CA ASN A 20 -20.57 -6.75 10.78
C ASN A 20 -19.30 -6.08 10.20
N GLN A 21 -18.17 -6.77 10.19
CA GLN A 21 -16.90 -6.22 9.68
C GLN A 21 -16.88 -6.19 8.15
N ASN A 22 -17.33 -7.28 7.50
CA ASN A 22 -17.50 -7.29 6.04
C ASN A 22 -18.62 -6.33 5.60
N GLN A 23 -19.67 -6.15 6.40
CA GLN A 23 -20.71 -5.17 6.11
C GLN A 23 -20.17 -3.74 6.19
N LYS A 24 -19.36 -3.41 7.21
CA LYS A 24 -18.72 -2.11 7.36
C LYS A 24 -17.74 -1.82 6.22
N ALA A 25 -16.92 -2.79 5.83
CA ALA A 25 -16.04 -2.67 4.67
C ALA A 25 -16.83 -2.42 3.38
N LYS A 26 -17.93 -3.14 3.15
CA LYS A 26 -18.83 -2.93 2.00
C LYS A 26 -19.48 -1.54 2.02
N GLU A 27 -19.83 -1.02 3.20
CA GLU A 27 -20.36 0.35 3.32
C GLU A 27 -19.31 1.40 2.94
N MET A 28 -18.06 1.21 3.36
CA MET A 28 -16.92 2.07 2.99
C MET A 28 -16.62 2.02 1.48
N MET A 29 -17.00 0.94 0.81
CA MET A 29 -16.81 0.77 -0.64
C MET A 29 -17.95 1.34 -1.48
N LYS A 30 -19.03 1.88 -0.86
CA LYS A 30 -20.08 2.57 -1.60
C LYS A 30 -19.51 3.81 -2.28
N ARG A 31 -19.85 3.99 -3.54
CA ARG A 31 -19.42 5.12 -4.34
C ARG A 31 -20.49 6.19 -4.36
N PRO A 32 -20.11 7.47 -4.44
CA PRO A 32 -21.09 8.56 -4.51
C PRO A 32 -21.93 8.40 -5.77
N GLU A 33 -23.24 8.62 -5.62
CA GLU A 33 -24.16 8.76 -6.74
C GLU A 33 -24.25 10.23 -7.09
N GLY A 34 -24.00 10.60 -8.32
CA GLY A 34 -24.18 11.97 -8.78
C GLY A 34 -23.28 12.35 -9.96
N THR A 35 -23.67 13.41 -10.64
CA THR A 35 -22.88 14.05 -11.68
C THR A 35 -22.15 15.24 -11.06
N ALA A 36 -20.84 15.10 -10.82
CA ALA A 36 -19.99 16.23 -10.53
C ALA A 36 -19.38 16.75 -11.83
N SER A 37 -19.04 18.02 -11.85
CA SER A 37 -18.20 18.59 -12.88
C SER A 37 -16.76 18.53 -12.41
N PHE A 38 -15.92 17.81 -13.15
CA PHE A 38 -14.50 17.75 -12.88
C PHE A 38 -13.76 18.89 -13.58
N GLY A 39 -12.80 19.50 -12.89
CA GLY A 39 -11.76 20.28 -13.52
C GLY A 39 -10.76 19.34 -14.18
N TRP A 40 -10.41 19.65 -15.42
CA TRP A 40 -9.51 18.82 -16.23
C TRP A 40 -8.38 19.67 -16.78
N LYS A 41 -7.14 19.25 -16.52
CA LYS A 41 -5.95 19.84 -17.12
C LYS A 41 -5.02 18.73 -17.55
N GLU A 42 -4.63 18.72 -18.82
CA GLU A 42 -3.76 17.70 -19.38
C GLU A 42 -2.66 18.37 -20.22
N ASP A 43 -1.44 17.85 -20.07
CA ASP A 43 -0.30 18.12 -20.93
C ASP A 43 0.38 16.79 -21.35
N ASP A 44 1.59 16.87 -21.92
CA ASP A 44 2.31 15.68 -22.38
C ASP A 44 2.74 14.75 -21.23
N HIS A 45 2.90 15.29 -20.02
CA HIS A 45 3.46 14.59 -18.87
C HIS A 45 2.41 14.27 -17.81
N TYR A 46 1.48 15.19 -17.57
CA TYR A 46 0.55 15.12 -16.46
C TYR A 46 -0.90 15.25 -16.89
N LEU A 47 -1.74 14.62 -16.10
CA LEU A 47 -3.18 14.78 -16.13
C LEU A 47 -3.63 15.17 -14.72
N THR A 48 -4.22 16.35 -14.56
CA THR A 48 -4.79 16.78 -13.28
C THR A 48 -6.31 16.70 -13.34
N VAL A 49 -6.88 16.00 -12.36
CA VAL A 49 -8.33 15.89 -12.14
C VAL A 49 -8.66 16.59 -10.83
N SER A 50 -9.63 17.49 -10.83
CA SER A 50 -9.96 18.28 -9.64
C SER A 50 -11.45 18.55 -9.48
N THR A 51 -11.85 18.81 -8.24
CA THR A 51 -13.13 19.42 -7.86
C THR A 51 -12.83 20.57 -6.88
N GLU A 52 -13.85 21.14 -6.25
CA GLU A 52 -13.64 22.09 -5.16
C GLU A 52 -12.97 21.49 -3.93
N GLN A 53 -13.05 20.14 -3.75
CA GLN A 53 -12.56 19.44 -2.58
C GLN A 53 -11.17 18.83 -2.77
N PHE A 54 -10.81 18.45 -4.01
CA PHE A 54 -9.54 17.77 -4.27
C PHE A 54 -8.89 18.18 -5.59
N SER A 55 -7.60 17.92 -5.69
CA SER A 55 -6.80 18.01 -6.92
C SER A 55 -5.77 16.90 -6.94
N TYR A 56 -5.87 16.00 -7.91
CA TYR A 56 -4.96 14.87 -8.10
C TYR A 56 -4.23 14.99 -9.42
N THR A 57 -2.91 14.97 -9.35
CA THR A 57 -2.01 15.04 -10.52
C THR A 57 -1.45 13.66 -10.82
N TYR A 58 -1.82 13.12 -11.95
CA TYR A 58 -1.41 11.82 -12.46
C TYR A 58 -0.22 11.96 -13.40
N ASN A 59 0.83 11.16 -13.19
CA ASN A 59 2.01 11.13 -14.03
C ASN A 59 1.85 10.07 -15.12
N LYS A 60 1.78 10.51 -16.38
CA LYS A 60 1.57 9.67 -17.57
C LYS A 60 2.77 8.80 -17.92
N PHE A 61 3.97 9.03 -17.33
CA PHE A 61 5.16 8.20 -17.53
C PHE A 61 5.27 7.04 -16.54
N THR A 62 4.68 7.19 -15.36
CA THR A 62 4.69 6.15 -14.33
C THR A 62 3.38 5.39 -14.22
N GLY A 63 2.26 6.02 -14.61
CA GLY A 63 0.93 5.46 -14.44
C GLY A 63 0.39 5.58 -13.01
N LEU A 64 0.93 6.52 -12.23
CA LEU A 64 0.64 6.69 -10.81
C LEU A 64 0.48 8.18 -10.46
N PHE A 65 -0.08 8.46 -9.28
CA PHE A 65 -0.22 9.84 -8.84
C PHE A 65 1.12 10.44 -8.39
N GLU A 66 1.42 11.61 -8.93
CA GLU A 66 2.54 12.46 -8.54
C GLU A 66 2.21 13.25 -7.28
N GLU A 67 1.00 13.83 -7.26
CA GLU A 67 0.48 14.62 -6.17
C GLU A 67 -0.99 14.30 -5.93
N MET A 68 -1.39 14.28 -4.68
CA MET A 68 -2.78 14.17 -4.26
C MET A 68 -3.03 15.22 -3.17
N CYS A 69 -3.96 16.15 -3.42
CA CYS A 69 -4.38 17.15 -2.47
C CYS A 69 -5.88 16.98 -2.19
N TYR A 70 -6.25 16.95 -0.91
CA TYR A 70 -7.64 16.87 -0.47
C TYR A 70 -7.88 17.88 0.65
N ALA A 71 -8.97 18.65 0.59
CA ALA A 71 -9.29 19.72 1.55
C ALA A 71 -8.11 20.69 1.78
N ASN A 72 -7.38 21.06 0.72
CA ASN A 72 -6.17 21.88 0.73
C ASN A 72 -4.97 21.28 1.50
N GLN A 73 -4.97 19.98 1.75
CA GLN A 73 -3.89 19.27 2.37
C GLN A 73 -3.26 18.28 1.41
N ASN A 74 -1.93 18.25 1.34
CA ASN A 74 -1.20 17.25 0.58
C ASN A 74 -1.28 15.90 1.28
N LEU A 75 -1.66 14.87 0.53
CA LEU A 75 -1.72 13.49 0.99
C LEU A 75 -0.44 12.71 0.69
N LEU A 76 0.41 13.21 -0.19
CA LEU A 76 1.68 12.59 -0.59
C LEU A 76 2.82 13.59 -0.41
N ASP A 77 3.92 13.16 0.23
CA ASP A 77 5.19 13.89 0.29
C ASP A 77 6.01 13.75 -0.98
N ARG A 78 5.85 12.64 -1.66
CA ARG A 78 6.50 12.33 -2.94
C ARG A 78 5.64 11.36 -3.75
N PRO A 79 5.97 11.19 -5.06
CA PRO A 79 5.19 10.36 -5.98
C PRO A 79 4.94 8.95 -5.46
N MET A 80 3.74 8.42 -5.75
CA MET A 80 3.36 7.05 -5.50
C MET A 80 4.21 6.08 -6.33
N GLU A 81 4.44 4.89 -5.82
CA GLU A 81 5.22 3.86 -6.52
C GLU A 81 4.51 2.51 -6.57
N LEU A 82 4.75 1.74 -7.63
CA LEU A 82 4.54 0.29 -7.61
C LEU A 82 5.75 -0.38 -6.98
N ASN A 83 5.51 -1.22 -6.00
CA ASN A 83 6.57 -1.89 -5.26
C ASN A 83 6.47 -3.41 -5.36
N ILE A 84 7.59 -4.04 -5.72
CA ILE A 84 7.76 -5.50 -5.71
C ILE A 84 8.86 -5.95 -4.75
N TRP A 85 9.47 -5.04 -4.02
CA TRP A 85 10.56 -5.29 -3.09
C TRP A 85 10.10 -5.31 -1.63
N ARG A 86 10.72 -6.19 -0.83
CA ARG A 86 10.72 -6.11 0.63
C ARG A 86 12.14 -6.25 1.17
N ALA A 87 12.42 -5.68 2.33
CA ALA A 87 13.67 -5.90 3.02
C ALA A 87 13.74 -7.40 3.42
N PRO A 88 14.73 -8.17 2.91
CA PRO A 88 14.77 -9.60 3.16
C PRO A 88 14.80 -9.95 4.63
N THR A 89 13.91 -10.81 5.06
CA THR A 89 13.86 -11.35 6.42
C THR A 89 14.88 -12.46 6.61
N ASP A 90 15.07 -12.93 7.85
CA ASP A 90 15.93 -14.08 8.15
C ASP A 90 15.48 -15.34 7.40
N ASN A 91 14.16 -15.50 7.20
CA ASN A 91 13.60 -16.61 6.43
C ASN A 91 13.94 -16.52 4.93
N ASP A 92 14.21 -15.32 4.42
CA ASP A 92 14.55 -15.08 3.02
C ASP A 92 16.04 -15.33 2.69
N ARG A 93 16.85 -15.77 3.64
CA ARG A 93 18.30 -15.94 3.50
C ARG A 93 18.75 -16.70 2.24
N ASN A 94 17.96 -17.63 1.76
CA ASN A 94 18.26 -18.40 0.56
C ASN A 94 17.77 -17.72 -0.71
N ILE A 95 16.55 -17.20 -0.70
CA ILE A 95 15.91 -16.63 -1.90
C ILE A 95 16.35 -15.19 -2.19
N LYS A 96 16.77 -14.42 -1.18
CA LYS A 96 17.21 -13.03 -1.35
C LYS A 96 18.27 -12.83 -2.43
N ASN A 97 19.24 -13.76 -2.54
CA ASN A 97 20.27 -13.68 -3.55
C ASN A 97 19.71 -13.83 -4.98
N THR A 98 18.59 -14.55 -5.12
CA THR A 98 17.89 -14.69 -6.39
C THR A 98 17.12 -13.41 -6.73
N TRP A 99 16.48 -12.79 -5.75
CA TRP A 99 15.83 -11.48 -5.91
C TRP A 99 16.83 -10.36 -6.22
N MET A 100 17.99 -10.35 -5.55
CA MET A 100 19.07 -9.39 -5.82
C MET A 100 19.65 -9.55 -7.23
N ARG A 101 19.82 -10.79 -7.72
CA ARG A 101 20.21 -11.05 -9.11
C ARG A 101 19.17 -10.61 -10.12
N ALA A 102 17.87 -10.73 -9.77
CA ALA A 102 16.76 -10.20 -10.55
C ALA A 102 16.59 -8.68 -10.40
N GLN A 103 17.37 -8.04 -9.53
CA GLN A 103 17.37 -6.59 -9.26
C GLN A 103 16.00 -6.06 -8.84
N TYR A 104 15.27 -6.81 -8.01
CA TYR A 104 13.96 -6.40 -7.51
C TYR A 104 14.03 -5.19 -6.57
N ASP A 105 15.20 -4.94 -5.99
CA ASP A 105 15.54 -3.82 -5.11
C ASP A 105 15.68 -2.46 -5.84
N ARG A 106 15.65 -2.45 -7.17
CA ARG A 106 15.91 -1.25 -7.97
C ARG A 106 15.06 -1.18 -9.22
N THR A 107 13.81 -1.55 -9.11
CA THR A 107 12.88 -1.57 -10.25
C THR A 107 12.38 -0.18 -10.62
N VAL A 108 12.02 -0.03 -11.89
CA VAL A 108 11.45 1.18 -12.46
C VAL A 108 10.15 0.84 -13.15
N THR A 109 9.11 1.59 -12.85
CA THR A 109 7.82 1.55 -13.56
C THR A 109 7.88 2.48 -14.77
N ARG A 110 7.42 2.00 -15.91
CA ARG A 110 7.29 2.77 -17.15
C ARG A 110 5.92 2.59 -17.75
N ALA A 111 5.21 3.70 -17.95
CA ALA A 111 3.98 3.73 -18.73
C ALA A 111 4.29 3.91 -20.22
N TYR A 112 3.39 3.40 -21.07
CA TYR A 112 3.50 3.46 -22.53
C TYR A 112 2.37 4.26 -23.15
N GLU A 113 1.15 3.97 -22.75
CA GLU A 113 -0.04 4.63 -23.25
C GLU A 113 -0.97 4.90 -22.07
N THR A 114 -1.47 6.12 -22.01
CA THR A 114 -2.47 6.54 -21.01
C THR A 114 -3.67 7.11 -21.75
N THR A 115 -4.84 6.59 -21.42
CA THR A 115 -6.12 7.14 -21.86
C THR A 115 -6.92 7.56 -20.66
N ALA A 116 -7.68 8.64 -20.81
CA ALA A 116 -8.54 9.12 -19.74
C ALA A 116 -9.88 9.60 -20.31
N LYS A 117 -10.95 9.39 -19.56
CA LYS A 117 -12.30 9.82 -19.94
C LYS A 117 -13.12 10.13 -18.70
N GLU A 118 -14.01 11.11 -18.85
CA GLU A 118 -15.07 11.36 -17.88
C GLU A 118 -16.34 10.65 -18.34
N GLU A 119 -16.88 9.77 -17.51
CA GLU A 119 -18.07 9.02 -17.82
C GLU A 119 -18.82 8.64 -16.53
N ASN A 120 -20.15 8.71 -16.54
CA ASN A 120 -21.02 8.33 -15.40
C ASN A 120 -20.68 9.01 -14.06
N GLY A 121 -20.19 10.26 -14.09
CA GLY A 121 -19.87 11.03 -12.89
C GLY A 121 -18.57 10.60 -12.20
N CYS A 122 -17.68 9.92 -12.92
CA CYS A 122 -16.32 9.62 -12.48
C CYS A 122 -15.32 9.84 -13.63
N VAL A 123 -14.05 9.92 -13.29
CA VAL A 123 -12.94 9.96 -14.26
C VAL A 123 -12.22 8.62 -14.24
N GLU A 124 -12.18 7.95 -15.38
CA GLU A 124 -11.42 6.73 -15.57
C GLU A 124 -10.10 7.04 -16.28
N ILE A 125 -8.99 6.56 -15.71
CA ILE A 125 -7.64 6.64 -16.30
C ILE A 125 -7.13 5.23 -16.45
N GLU A 126 -6.76 4.85 -17.67
CA GLU A 126 -6.19 3.54 -17.96
C GLU A 126 -4.80 3.70 -18.57
N THR A 127 -3.82 2.99 -18.01
CA THR A 127 -2.42 3.08 -18.43
C THR A 127 -1.85 1.69 -18.62
N SER A 128 -1.31 1.45 -19.81
CA SER A 128 -0.46 0.27 -20.06
C SER A 128 0.94 0.53 -19.50
N TYR A 129 1.48 -0.42 -18.73
CA TYR A 129 2.74 -0.23 -18.03
C TYR A 129 3.62 -1.47 -18.03
N SER A 130 4.88 -1.29 -17.66
CA SER A 130 5.78 -2.39 -17.30
C SER A 130 6.62 -2.03 -16.08
N ILE A 131 7.09 -3.05 -15.38
CA ILE A 131 8.17 -2.94 -14.40
C ILE A 131 9.37 -3.69 -14.93
N SER A 132 10.52 -3.01 -14.88
CA SER A 132 11.82 -3.55 -15.26
C SER A 132 12.89 -3.08 -14.28
N SER A 133 14.02 -3.76 -14.26
CA SER A 133 15.23 -3.24 -13.65
C SER A 133 16.09 -2.55 -14.72
N PRO A 134 16.97 -1.61 -14.34
CA PRO A 134 17.77 -0.85 -15.29
C PRO A 134 18.65 -1.69 -16.22
N ALA A 135 19.10 -2.87 -15.76
CA ALA A 135 20.08 -3.69 -16.48
C ALA A 135 19.50 -5.01 -17.02
N LEU A 136 18.22 -5.28 -16.78
CA LEU A 136 17.58 -6.53 -17.19
C LEU A 136 16.32 -6.25 -18.02
N GLN A 137 15.81 -7.31 -18.64
CA GLN A 137 14.55 -7.26 -19.36
C GLN A 137 13.36 -6.98 -18.43
N ARG A 138 12.23 -6.73 -19.02
CA ARG A 138 10.97 -6.45 -18.35
C ARG A 138 10.54 -7.62 -17.45
N ILE A 139 10.34 -7.33 -16.17
CA ILE A 139 9.89 -8.32 -15.16
C ILE A 139 8.43 -8.66 -15.37
N PHE A 140 7.59 -7.65 -15.55
CA PHE A 140 6.19 -7.81 -15.93
C PHE A 140 5.61 -6.58 -16.63
N ALA A 141 4.46 -6.79 -17.24
CA ALA A 141 3.67 -5.75 -17.88
C ALA A 141 2.18 -6.00 -17.62
N GLY A 142 1.41 -4.95 -17.73
CA GLY A 142 -0.02 -5.01 -17.52
C GLY A 142 -0.71 -3.67 -17.73
N VAL A 143 -1.85 -3.52 -17.07
CA VAL A 143 -2.69 -2.33 -17.13
C VAL A 143 -2.99 -1.88 -15.71
N ILE A 144 -2.90 -0.58 -15.47
CA ILE A 144 -3.39 0.07 -14.25
C ILE A 144 -4.62 0.88 -14.66
N LYS A 145 -5.72 0.65 -13.98
CA LYS A 145 -6.95 1.43 -14.14
C LYS A 145 -7.28 2.13 -12.83
N TRP A 146 -7.39 3.44 -12.89
CA TRP A 146 -7.88 4.29 -11.81
C TRP A 146 -9.28 4.79 -12.14
N THR A 147 -10.14 4.81 -11.14
CA THR A 147 -11.45 5.47 -11.23
C THR A 147 -11.55 6.48 -10.10
N ILE A 148 -11.68 7.76 -10.44
CA ILE A 148 -11.75 8.89 -9.51
C ILE A 148 -13.18 9.35 -9.42
N TYR A 149 -13.75 9.35 -8.23
CA TYR A 149 -15.12 9.79 -7.95
C TYR A 149 -15.18 11.25 -7.51
N SER A 150 -16.37 11.80 -7.54
CA SER A 150 -16.65 13.22 -7.26
C SER A 150 -16.28 13.70 -5.86
N ASP A 151 -16.20 12.78 -4.89
CA ASP A 151 -15.80 13.04 -3.50
C ASP A 151 -14.28 12.85 -3.26
N GLY A 152 -13.51 12.56 -4.32
CA GLY A 152 -12.08 12.26 -4.23
C GLY A 152 -11.76 10.80 -3.90
N THR A 153 -12.76 9.95 -3.68
CA THR A 153 -12.53 8.50 -3.57
C THR A 153 -11.96 7.97 -4.87
N THR A 154 -11.02 7.02 -4.76
CA THR A 154 -10.40 6.39 -5.93
C THR A 154 -10.49 4.87 -5.83
N ASP A 155 -10.81 4.21 -6.94
CA ASP A 155 -10.60 2.78 -7.13
C ASP A 155 -9.35 2.56 -7.97
N VAL A 156 -8.58 1.53 -7.63
CA VAL A 156 -7.45 1.09 -8.43
C VAL A 156 -7.59 -0.39 -8.77
N HIS A 157 -7.44 -0.70 -10.04
CA HIS A 157 -7.35 -2.07 -10.53
C HIS A 157 -6.02 -2.24 -11.27
N VAL A 158 -5.24 -3.25 -10.88
CA VAL A 158 -3.92 -3.50 -11.45
C VAL A 158 -3.88 -4.92 -12.00
N GLU A 159 -3.71 -5.03 -13.29
CA GLU A 159 -3.43 -6.30 -13.96
C GLU A 159 -1.94 -6.39 -14.29
N ALA A 160 -1.34 -7.55 -14.03
CA ALA A 160 0.07 -7.77 -14.29
C ALA A 160 0.34 -9.22 -14.73
N LYS A 161 1.10 -9.36 -15.80
CA LYS A 161 1.61 -10.64 -16.26
C LYS A 161 3.12 -10.68 -16.07
N LYS A 162 3.57 -11.49 -15.10
CA LYS A 162 4.99 -11.70 -14.83
C LYS A 162 5.62 -12.60 -15.88
N ASP A 163 6.83 -12.25 -16.33
CA ASP A 163 7.64 -13.16 -17.15
C ASP A 163 8.07 -14.37 -16.29
N PRO A 164 7.81 -15.61 -16.73
CA PRO A 164 8.10 -16.82 -15.96
C PRO A 164 9.59 -17.05 -15.70
N VAL A 165 10.48 -16.43 -16.46
CA VAL A 165 11.94 -16.49 -16.24
C VAL A 165 12.35 -15.85 -14.91
N PHE A 166 11.61 -14.85 -14.45
CA PHE A 166 11.88 -14.18 -13.18
C PHE A 166 11.37 -15.00 -11.98
N PRO A 167 12.06 -14.92 -10.83
CA PRO A 167 11.65 -15.62 -9.61
C PRO A 167 10.29 -15.15 -9.09
N VAL A 168 9.76 -15.84 -8.08
CA VAL A 168 8.58 -15.37 -7.35
C VAL A 168 8.84 -13.99 -6.76
N LEU A 169 7.81 -13.14 -6.76
CA LEU A 169 7.90 -11.81 -6.19
C LEU A 169 7.86 -11.89 -4.66
N PRO A 170 8.72 -11.14 -3.94
CA PRO A 170 8.59 -11.01 -2.48
C PRO A 170 7.33 -10.26 -2.06
N ARG A 171 6.88 -9.34 -2.90
CA ARG A 171 5.73 -8.46 -2.68
C ARG A 171 5.19 -7.97 -4.02
N PHE A 172 3.94 -7.51 -4.02
CA PHE A 172 3.35 -6.69 -5.07
C PHE A 172 2.32 -5.75 -4.44
N GLY A 173 2.48 -4.45 -4.67
CA GLY A 173 1.54 -3.46 -4.12
C GLY A 173 1.87 -2.02 -4.52
N LEU A 174 1.04 -1.12 -4.04
CA LEU A 174 1.28 0.31 -4.10
C LEU A 174 2.05 0.76 -2.86
N ARG A 175 2.95 1.72 -3.02
CA ARG A 175 3.66 2.41 -1.96
C ARG A 175 3.32 3.90 -2.01
N LEU A 176 2.78 4.39 -0.92
CA LEU A 176 2.45 5.80 -0.71
C LEU A 176 3.42 6.37 0.32
N PHE A 177 3.87 7.59 0.08
CA PHE A 177 4.72 8.34 1.00
C PHE A 177 3.88 9.47 1.56
N LEU A 178 3.39 9.28 2.77
CA LEU A 178 2.49 10.22 3.43
C LEU A 178 3.29 11.22 4.28
N PRO A 179 2.80 12.44 4.49
CA PRO A 179 3.35 13.36 5.47
C PRO A 179 3.46 12.72 6.86
N GLU A 180 4.47 13.09 7.63
CA GLU A 180 4.72 12.55 8.98
C GLU A 180 3.54 12.76 9.95
N SER A 181 2.72 13.78 9.69
CA SER A 181 1.50 14.06 10.46
C SER A 181 0.47 12.92 10.42
N PHE A 182 0.48 12.06 9.38
CA PHE A 182 -0.38 10.89 9.29
C PHE A 182 0.13 9.78 10.22
N ALA A 183 -0.17 9.88 11.50
CA ALA A 183 0.36 9.02 12.54
C ALA A 183 -0.70 8.16 13.25
N GLU A 184 -1.99 8.46 13.13
CA GLU A 184 -3.06 7.69 13.78
C GLU A 184 -3.51 6.54 12.87
N LEU A 185 -3.16 5.32 13.23
CA LEU A 185 -3.48 4.10 12.49
C LEU A 185 -4.67 3.36 13.11
N THR A 186 -5.63 2.97 12.29
CA THR A 186 -6.71 2.04 12.68
C THR A 186 -6.87 0.98 11.60
N TYR A 187 -6.92 -0.28 11.96
CA TYR A 187 -7.15 -1.36 11.01
C TYR A 187 -8.04 -2.47 11.56
N CYS A 188 -8.70 -3.17 10.64
CA CYS A 188 -9.49 -4.37 10.90
C CYS A 188 -8.86 -5.54 10.15
N GLY A 189 -8.22 -6.44 10.87
CA GLY A 189 -7.46 -7.55 10.31
C GLY A 189 -6.79 -8.38 11.39
N LEU A 190 -5.78 -9.14 11.03
CA LEU A 190 -4.96 -9.92 11.96
C LEU A 190 -3.92 -9.02 12.65
N GLY A 191 -3.97 -9.02 13.98
CA GLY A 191 -3.11 -8.24 14.88
C GLY A 191 -3.21 -8.72 16.34
N PRO A 192 -2.76 -7.93 17.34
CA PRO A 192 -2.09 -6.63 17.24
C PRO A 192 -0.63 -6.68 16.75
N VAL A 193 0.04 -7.85 16.89
CA VAL A 193 1.41 -8.04 16.41
C VAL A 193 1.45 -8.23 14.90
N GLU A 194 2.63 -8.06 14.32
CA GLU A 194 2.81 -8.25 12.86
C GLU A 194 2.33 -9.63 12.40
N SER A 195 1.75 -9.65 11.22
CA SER A 195 1.23 -10.88 10.61
C SER A 195 1.49 -10.93 9.11
N TYR A 196 1.78 -12.12 8.62
CA TYR A 196 2.05 -12.44 7.22
C TYR A 196 1.23 -13.68 6.84
N VAL A 197 1.12 -13.98 5.56
CA VAL A 197 0.41 -15.16 5.08
C VAL A 197 0.93 -16.47 5.68
N ASP A 198 2.21 -16.54 6.01
CA ASP A 198 2.93 -17.68 6.56
C ASP A 198 3.35 -17.52 8.04
N LYS A 199 3.05 -16.35 8.64
CA LYS A 199 3.39 -16.02 10.03
C LYS A 199 2.27 -15.19 10.66
N HIS A 200 1.26 -15.86 11.23
CA HIS A 200 0.12 -15.15 11.86
C HIS A 200 -0.48 -15.90 13.06
N GLN A 201 0.18 -16.93 13.57
CA GLN A 201 -0.32 -17.76 14.68
C GLN A 201 -0.42 -17.01 16.02
N ALA A 202 0.34 -15.92 16.17
CA ALA A 202 0.28 -15.04 17.34
C ALA A 202 -0.73 -13.90 17.20
N SER A 203 -1.46 -13.84 16.10
CA SER A 203 -2.41 -12.77 15.77
C SER A 203 -3.84 -13.31 15.77
N TYR A 204 -4.80 -12.43 16.02
CA TYR A 204 -6.23 -12.71 15.95
C TYR A 204 -6.96 -11.58 15.23
N HIS A 205 -8.17 -11.87 14.73
CA HIS A 205 -8.97 -10.86 14.05
C HIS A 205 -9.55 -9.84 15.03
N GLY A 206 -9.34 -8.57 14.74
CA GLY A 206 -9.81 -7.48 15.58
C GLY A 206 -9.81 -6.14 14.86
N VAL A 207 -10.22 -5.12 15.60
CA VAL A 207 -10.02 -3.71 15.24
C VAL A 207 -8.97 -3.17 16.18
N PHE A 208 -7.87 -2.69 15.62
CA PHE A 208 -6.71 -2.24 16.36
C PHE A 208 -6.42 -0.77 16.06
N HIS A 209 -5.87 -0.08 17.06
CA HIS A 209 -5.40 1.29 16.98
C HIS A 209 -3.94 1.32 17.34
N SER A 210 -3.15 2.04 16.58
CA SER A 210 -1.69 2.10 16.75
C SER A 210 -1.13 3.33 16.01
N THR A 211 0.19 3.40 15.93
CA THR A 211 0.94 4.39 15.13
C THR A 211 1.99 3.68 14.29
N PRO A 212 2.48 4.27 13.18
CA PRO A 212 3.59 3.68 12.41
C PRO A 212 4.85 3.41 13.27
N ALA A 213 5.09 4.21 14.32
CA ALA A 213 6.20 4.01 15.23
C ALA A 213 6.01 2.78 16.13
N GLU A 214 4.79 2.58 16.65
CA GLU A 214 4.46 1.42 17.50
C GLU A 214 4.41 0.11 16.72
N GLN A 215 4.25 0.18 15.40
CA GLN A 215 4.26 -1.01 14.54
C GLN A 215 5.67 -1.55 14.27
N GLN A 216 6.70 -0.74 14.53
CA GLN A 216 8.09 -1.13 14.28
C GLN A 216 8.52 -2.26 15.19
N GLU A 217 9.06 -3.34 14.62
CA GLU A 217 9.71 -4.43 15.34
C GLU A 217 11.23 -4.25 15.33
N ASP A 218 11.82 -4.17 16.50
CA ASP A 218 13.25 -3.92 16.67
C ASP A 218 14.07 -5.21 16.48
N TYR A 219 14.04 -5.79 15.31
CA TYR A 219 14.92 -6.90 14.96
C TYR A 219 16.39 -6.49 15.07
N ILE A 220 17.24 -7.35 15.62
CA ILE A 220 18.69 -7.09 15.80
C ILE A 220 19.32 -6.62 14.49
N ARG A 221 18.97 -7.27 13.38
CA ARG A 221 19.26 -6.81 12.03
C ARG A 221 17.97 -6.29 11.39
N PRO A 222 17.96 -5.04 10.93
CA PRO A 222 16.80 -4.48 10.25
C PRO A 222 16.36 -5.35 9.08
N GLN A 223 15.06 -5.61 9.01
CA GLN A 223 14.41 -6.43 8.01
C GLN A 223 12.96 -6.00 7.85
N GLU A 224 12.25 -6.54 6.86
CA GLU A 224 10.81 -6.31 6.70
C GLU A 224 10.07 -6.67 7.98
N ASN A 225 9.20 -5.76 8.43
CA ASN A 225 8.37 -5.93 9.61
C ASN A 225 7.08 -5.11 9.48
N SER A 226 6.26 -5.07 10.52
CA SER A 226 5.05 -4.25 10.61
C SER A 226 3.93 -4.61 9.62
N SER A 227 3.96 -5.77 8.98
CA SER A 227 2.86 -6.20 8.10
C SER A 227 1.65 -6.66 8.90
N HIS A 228 0.45 -6.33 8.40
CA HIS A 228 -0.81 -6.90 8.88
C HIS A 228 -1.53 -7.60 7.74
N TYR A 229 -1.82 -8.89 7.96
CA TYR A 229 -2.41 -9.76 6.97
C TYR A 229 -3.94 -9.84 7.10
N ASN A 230 -4.62 -10.11 5.99
CA ASN A 230 -6.06 -10.31 5.89
C ASN A 230 -6.89 -9.15 6.45
N CYS A 231 -6.47 -7.91 6.18
CA CYS A 231 -7.18 -6.71 6.59
C CYS A 231 -8.36 -6.44 5.67
N LYS A 232 -9.50 -6.08 6.24
CA LYS A 232 -10.72 -5.68 5.50
C LYS A 232 -10.72 -4.18 5.20
N HIS A 233 -10.22 -3.41 6.12
CA HIS A 233 -9.96 -1.98 5.97
C HIS A 233 -8.80 -1.56 6.85
N MET A 234 -8.09 -0.53 6.44
CA MET A 234 -7.18 0.23 7.27
C MET A 234 -7.40 1.71 7.00
N SER A 235 -7.14 2.54 7.99
CA SER A 235 -7.14 3.99 7.83
C SER A 235 -5.96 4.58 8.58
N ILE A 236 -5.43 5.66 8.01
CA ILE A 236 -4.38 6.47 8.64
C ILE A 236 -4.82 7.93 8.59
N SER A 237 -4.57 8.67 9.66
CA SER A 237 -5.10 10.02 9.88
C SER A 237 -4.06 10.91 10.55
N ASP A 238 -4.19 12.22 10.32
CA ASP A 238 -3.47 13.27 11.04
C ASP A 238 -4.38 14.04 12.03
N GLY A 239 -5.63 13.57 12.20
CA GLY A 239 -6.65 14.21 13.01
C GLY A 239 -7.67 15.02 12.18
N ASP A 240 -7.26 15.64 11.10
CA ASP A 240 -8.12 16.44 10.22
C ASP A 240 -8.58 15.64 8.99
N VAL A 241 -7.66 14.96 8.34
CA VAL A 241 -7.92 14.12 7.16
C VAL A 241 -7.63 12.66 7.48
N LYS A 242 -8.50 11.79 6.98
CA LYS A 242 -8.37 10.34 7.12
C LYS A 242 -8.35 9.67 5.75
N LEU A 243 -7.25 8.98 5.45
CA LEU A 243 -7.16 8.07 4.32
C LEU A 243 -7.65 6.68 4.73
N THR A 244 -8.58 6.10 3.97
CA THR A 244 -9.10 4.77 4.24
C THR A 244 -8.90 3.88 3.02
N PHE A 245 -8.34 2.70 3.24
CA PHE A 245 -8.09 1.67 2.24
C PHE A 245 -8.97 0.46 2.54
N THR A 246 -9.62 -0.07 1.51
CA THR A 246 -10.52 -1.22 1.61
C THR A 246 -10.31 -2.17 0.45
N HIS A 247 -10.56 -3.46 0.68
CA HIS A 247 -10.61 -4.46 -0.37
C HIS A 247 -11.65 -5.54 -0.01
N PRO A 248 -12.50 -6.00 -0.96
CA PRO A 248 -13.58 -6.95 -0.67
C PRO A 248 -13.07 -8.28 -0.11
N ASP A 249 -11.96 -8.78 -0.65
CA ASP A 249 -11.37 -10.08 -0.25
C ASP A 249 -10.32 -9.95 0.85
N GLY A 250 -10.00 -8.72 1.25
CA GLY A 250 -8.91 -8.42 2.19
C GLY A 250 -7.58 -8.17 1.49
N PHE A 251 -6.68 -7.54 2.22
CA PHE A 251 -5.34 -7.16 1.76
C PHE A 251 -4.34 -7.19 2.91
N SER A 252 -3.07 -7.06 2.60
CA SER A 252 -2.02 -6.81 3.59
C SER A 252 -1.49 -5.39 3.44
N PHE A 253 -1.12 -4.77 4.55
CA PHE A 253 -0.48 -3.47 4.55
C PHE A 253 0.69 -3.41 5.52
N ASN A 254 1.57 -2.43 5.32
CA ASN A 254 2.54 -1.95 6.28
C ASN A 254 2.34 -0.44 6.45
N ALA A 255 2.51 0.05 7.67
CA ALA A 255 2.71 1.46 7.94
C ALA A 255 4.02 1.59 8.71
N SER A 256 5.02 2.23 8.11
CA SER A 256 6.39 2.27 8.65
C SER A 256 7.00 3.65 8.47
N LYS A 257 7.86 4.05 9.39
CA LYS A 257 8.72 5.23 9.29
C LYS A 257 9.96 4.99 8.43
N TYR A 258 10.20 3.76 7.98
CA TYR A 258 11.38 3.36 7.23
C TYR A 258 10.98 2.78 5.87
N THR A 259 11.77 3.07 4.84
CA THR A 259 11.62 2.39 3.55
C THR A 259 12.21 0.98 3.59
N GLN A 260 11.78 0.12 2.68
CA GLN A 260 12.34 -1.22 2.53
C GLN A 260 13.82 -1.18 2.13
N GLU A 261 14.22 -0.17 1.37
CA GLU A 261 15.61 0.08 0.97
C GLU A 261 16.48 0.42 2.19
N GLU A 262 15.97 1.30 3.08
CA GLU A 262 16.63 1.65 4.33
C GLU A 262 16.82 0.43 5.22
N LEU A 263 15.74 -0.33 5.48
CA LEU A 263 15.80 -1.57 6.26
C LEU A 263 16.78 -2.59 5.67
N ALA A 264 16.84 -2.73 4.35
CA ALA A 264 17.72 -3.69 3.68
C ALA A 264 19.20 -3.26 3.70
N ALA A 265 19.50 -1.96 3.73
CA ALA A 265 20.85 -1.41 3.65
C ALA A 265 21.59 -1.44 4.99
N LYS A 266 20.88 -1.31 6.11
CA LYS A 266 21.46 -1.18 7.44
C LYS A 266 21.76 -2.53 8.10
N ARG A 267 22.73 -2.54 9.01
CA ARG A 267 23.13 -3.73 9.76
C ARG A 267 22.58 -3.74 11.18
N HIS A 268 22.29 -2.58 11.72
CA HIS A 268 21.81 -2.40 13.10
C HIS A 268 20.70 -1.37 13.17
N ASN A 269 19.74 -1.54 14.08
CA ASN A 269 18.59 -0.65 14.25
C ASN A 269 18.98 0.81 14.51
N PHE A 270 20.05 1.06 15.26
CA PHE A 270 20.52 2.42 15.56
C PHE A 270 21.10 3.17 14.34
N GLU A 271 21.26 2.50 13.20
CA GLU A 271 21.71 3.10 11.93
C GLU A 271 20.53 3.54 11.06
N LEU A 272 19.29 3.20 11.45
CA LEU A 272 18.09 3.50 10.66
C LEU A 272 17.77 5.00 10.67
N GLU A 273 17.43 5.52 9.50
CA GLU A 273 17.02 6.90 9.27
C GLU A 273 15.56 6.94 8.81
N GLU A 274 14.73 7.70 9.51
CA GLU A 274 13.29 7.78 9.21
C GLU A 274 13.03 8.45 7.84
N CYS A 275 11.98 8.02 7.15
CA CYS A 275 11.50 8.69 5.95
C CYS A 275 11.12 10.14 6.28
N GLY A 276 11.51 11.10 5.44
CA GLY A 276 11.20 12.52 5.63
C GLY A 276 12.29 13.33 6.33
N GLN A 277 13.39 12.71 6.75
CA GLN A 277 14.59 13.43 7.25
C GLN A 277 15.60 13.80 6.14
N HIS A 278 15.24 13.58 4.86
CA HIS A 278 16.10 13.89 3.71
C HIS A 278 15.40 14.76 2.68
#